data_39712404a7107c7b4c11df6a0f8f4cc0
#
_entry.id   39712404a7107c7b4c11df6a0f8f4cc0
#
_cell.length_a   1.000
_cell.length_b   1.000
_cell.length_c   1.000
_cell.angle_alpha   90.00
_cell.angle_beta   90.00
_cell.angle_gamma   90.00
#
_symmetry.space_group_name_H-M   'P 1'
#
loop_
_entity.id
_entity.type
_entity.pdbx_description
1 polymer ?
#
loop_
_entity_poly.entity_id
_entity_poly.type
_entity_poly.pdbx_seq_one_letter_code
_entity_poly.pdbx_strand_id
1 'polypeptide(L)'
;MDSQDSTFRYALDASAFYTGFIFLSSTYRYCTTQAVFDEVKHIKRSHGAIEALLESNTLQVLNSDIKSIDKVVAAARRTGDYQKLSEADISIIALALQLGIVLITDDFEVANVATTLKIPVKSVASKGITHTRRWIAYCSACGRAFGPNAKECRLCGNRLRRKYKLI
;
A
#
# COMPACT_ATOMS: atom_id res chain seq x y z
N MET A 1 -36.54 -8.78 4.27
CA MET A 1 -35.35 -9.65 4.53
C MET A 1 -34.18 -8.93 3.89
N ASP A 2 -33.54 -8.10 4.70
CA ASP A 2 -32.47 -7.22 4.24
C ASP A 2 -31.24 -8.06 3.99
N SER A 3 -30.82 -8.10 2.73
CA SER A 3 -29.52 -8.57 2.32
C SER A 3 -28.51 -7.64 3.00
N GLN A 4 -27.96 -8.04 4.14
CA GLN A 4 -26.80 -7.37 4.72
C GLN A 4 -25.68 -7.44 3.69
N ASP A 5 -25.47 -6.30 3.05
CA ASP A 5 -24.39 -6.06 2.11
C ASP A 5 -23.08 -6.32 2.86
N SER A 6 -22.52 -7.51 2.65
CA SER A 6 -21.35 -8.02 3.38
C SER A 6 -20.05 -7.44 2.82
N THR A 7 -20.12 -6.26 2.21
CA THR A 7 -19.04 -5.66 1.47
C THR A 7 -18.04 -4.99 2.43
N PHE A 8 -16.77 -5.37 2.36
CA PHE A 8 -15.69 -4.68 3.04
C PHE A 8 -15.58 -3.24 2.53
N ARG A 9 -15.31 -2.31 3.43
CA ARG A 9 -15.13 -0.91 3.08
C ARG A 9 -13.67 -0.49 3.01
N TYR A 10 -12.84 -1.10 3.83
CA TYR A 10 -11.43 -0.72 3.99
C TYR A 10 -10.51 -1.92 4.05
N ALA A 11 -9.42 -1.85 3.29
CA ALA A 11 -8.25 -2.70 3.45
C ALA A 11 -7.26 -1.99 4.36
N LEU A 12 -6.77 -2.68 5.39
CA LEU A 12 -5.91 -2.12 6.43
C LEU A 12 -4.48 -2.58 6.27
N ASP A 13 -3.59 -1.65 6.07
CA ASP A 13 -2.15 -1.81 6.20
C ASP A 13 -1.72 -1.81 7.67
N ALA A 14 -0.49 -2.23 7.99
CA ALA A 14 0.06 -2.29 9.33
C ALA A 14 -0.04 -0.95 10.09
N SER A 15 0.17 0.18 9.40
CA SER A 15 0.05 1.52 9.95
C SER A 15 -1.33 1.83 10.57
N ALA A 16 -2.40 1.27 9.99
CA ALA A 16 -3.76 1.43 10.52
C ALA A 16 -3.96 0.75 11.88
N PHE A 17 -3.25 -0.34 12.15
CA PHE A 17 -3.26 -1.01 13.44
C PHE A 17 -2.43 -0.24 14.47
N TYR A 18 -1.24 0.25 14.12
CA TYR A 18 -0.37 1.02 15.01
C TYR A 18 -1.01 2.34 15.46
N THR A 19 -1.77 3.00 14.58
CA THR A 19 -2.49 4.24 14.90
C THR A 19 -3.82 4.02 15.61
N GLY A 20 -4.29 2.77 15.70
CA GLY A 20 -5.57 2.44 16.31
C GLY A 20 -6.80 2.81 15.46
N PHE A 21 -6.62 3.06 14.16
CA PHE A 21 -7.71 3.42 13.24
C PHE A 21 -8.85 2.41 13.27
N ILE A 22 -8.53 1.12 13.36
CA ILE A 22 -9.50 0.03 13.37
C ILE A 22 -10.49 0.10 14.54
N PHE A 23 -10.12 0.78 15.63
CA PHE A 23 -10.95 0.93 16.83
C PHE A 23 -11.86 2.17 16.81
N LEU A 24 -11.74 3.02 15.79
CA LEU A 24 -12.49 4.29 15.71
C LEU A 24 -13.97 4.10 15.33
N SER A 25 -14.32 2.98 14.68
CA SER A 25 -15.70 2.72 14.28
C SER A 25 -15.97 1.23 14.16
N SER A 26 -17.02 0.78 14.79
CA SER A 26 -17.57 -0.59 14.65
C SER A 26 -18.57 -0.72 13.49
N THR A 27 -18.89 0.38 12.81
CA THR A 27 -19.90 0.40 11.75
C THR A 27 -19.38 -0.19 10.43
N TYR A 28 -18.07 -0.21 10.23
CA TYR A 28 -17.46 -0.66 8.99
C TYR A 28 -16.86 -2.05 9.13
N ARG A 29 -16.86 -2.79 8.03
CA ARG A 29 -16.13 -4.04 7.92
C ARG A 29 -14.76 -3.78 7.30
N TYR A 30 -13.75 -4.35 7.94
CA TYR A 30 -12.36 -4.21 7.58
C TYR A 30 -11.79 -5.54 7.09
N CYS A 31 -10.82 -5.48 6.20
CA CYS A 31 -10.00 -6.64 5.86
C CYS A 31 -8.51 -6.28 5.88
N THR A 32 -7.71 -7.30 6.05
CA THR A 32 -6.25 -7.23 5.94
C THR A 32 -5.74 -8.54 5.34
N THR A 33 -4.46 -8.63 5.01
CA THR A 33 -3.86 -9.87 4.53
C THR A 33 -3.17 -10.63 5.65
N GLN A 34 -2.89 -11.93 5.42
CA GLN A 34 -2.15 -12.72 6.39
C GLN A 34 -0.77 -12.15 6.65
N ALA A 35 -0.07 -11.67 5.59
CA ALA A 35 1.26 -11.09 5.72
C ALA A 35 1.25 -9.83 6.62
N VAL A 36 0.30 -8.91 6.42
CA VAL A 36 0.13 -7.73 7.29
C VAL A 36 -0.25 -8.16 8.70
N PHE A 37 -1.18 -9.12 8.86
CA PHE A 37 -1.60 -9.60 10.17
C PHE A 37 -0.43 -10.19 10.97
N ASP A 38 0.46 -10.92 10.32
CA ASP A 38 1.65 -11.49 10.93
C ASP A 38 2.63 -10.43 11.45
N GLU A 39 2.69 -9.26 10.81
CA GLU A 39 3.49 -8.13 11.29
C GLU A 39 2.87 -7.48 12.55
N VAL A 40 1.54 -7.40 12.64
CA VAL A 40 0.87 -6.67 13.72
C VAL A 40 0.45 -7.54 14.91
N LYS A 41 0.41 -8.87 14.79
CA LYS A 41 0.01 -9.79 15.87
C LYS A 41 0.85 -9.66 17.14
N HIS A 42 2.05 -9.09 17.05
CA HIS A 42 2.95 -8.87 18.19
C HIS A 42 2.67 -7.59 18.97
N ILE A 43 1.70 -6.77 18.55
CA ILE A 43 1.32 -5.54 19.25
C ILE A 43 0.58 -5.91 20.55
N LYS A 44 1.33 -6.04 21.65
CA LYS A 44 0.80 -6.48 22.96
C LYS A 44 -0.35 -5.64 23.49
N ARG A 45 -0.37 -4.32 23.19
CA ARG A 45 -1.42 -3.39 23.68
C ARG A 45 -2.79 -3.60 23.05
N SER A 46 -2.86 -4.22 21.90
CA SER A 46 -4.08 -4.32 21.11
C SER A 46 -4.54 -5.77 20.88
N HIS A 47 -3.84 -6.76 21.43
CA HIS A 47 -4.06 -8.18 21.11
C HIS A 47 -5.53 -8.60 21.36
N GLY A 48 -6.05 -8.41 22.55
CA GLY A 48 -7.45 -8.78 22.84
C GLY A 48 -8.50 -7.98 22.07
N ALA A 49 -8.20 -6.73 21.75
CA ALA A 49 -9.09 -5.91 20.92
C ALA A 49 -9.12 -6.37 19.47
N ILE A 50 -7.98 -6.78 18.90
CA ILE A 50 -7.90 -7.34 17.53
C ILE A 50 -8.64 -8.70 17.48
N GLU A 51 -8.45 -9.56 18.49
CA GLU A 51 -9.17 -10.83 18.59
C GLU A 51 -10.69 -10.62 18.62
N ALA A 52 -11.19 -9.68 19.42
CA ALA A 52 -12.61 -9.35 19.46
C ALA A 52 -13.16 -8.87 18.10
N LEU A 53 -12.36 -8.13 17.32
CA LEU A 53 -12.74 -7.71 15.97
C LEU A 53 -12.77 -8.88 14.98
N LEU A 54 -11.90 -9.87 15.12
CA LEU A 54 -11.93 -11.10 14.34
C LEU A 54 -13.15 -11.96 14.69
N GLU A 55 -13.42 -12.17 15.99
CA GLU A 55 -14.56 -12.94 16.47
C GLU A 55 -15.91 -12.32 16.05
N SER A 56 -16.01 -11.00 16.07
CA SER A 56 -17.22 -10.28 15.62
C SER A 56 -17.35 -10.17 14.09
N ASN A 57 -16.41 -10.72 13.33
CA ASN A 57 -16.32 -10.55 11.88
C ASN A 57 -16.23 -9.07 11.41
N THR A 58 -15.88 -8.16 12.28
CA THR A 58 -15.60 -6.75 11.93
C THR A 58 -14.30 -6.62 11.17
N LEU A 59 -13.30 -7.45 11.50
CA LEU A 59 -12.04 -7.62 10.77
C LEU A 59 -11.97 -9.04 10.20
N GLN A 60 -11.57 -9.18 8.95
CA GLN A 60 -11.26 -10.48 8.35
C GLN A 60 -9.87 -10.48 7.72
N VAL A 61 -9.19 -11.62 7.83
CA VAL A 61 -7.91 -11.87 7.16
C VAL A 61 -8.20 -12.59 5.86
N LEU A 62 -7.83 -11.98 4.74
CA LEU A 62 -8.07 -12.47 3.38
C LEU A 62 -6.76 -12.54 2.60
N ASN A 63 -6.73 -13.35 1.56
CA ASN A 63 -5.59 -13.41 0.64
C ASN A 63 -5.94 -12.75 -0.69
N SER A 64 -4.98 -12.03 -1.27
CA SER A 64 -5.11 -11.48 -2.61
C SER A 64 -4.86 -12.54 -3.68
N ASP A 65 -5.48 -12.37 -4.85
CA ASP A 65 -5.23 -13.24 -6.00
C ASP A 65 -3.91 -12.91 -6.71
N ILE A 66 -3.37 -13.88 -7.43
CA ILE A 66 -2.09 -13.77 -8.14
C ILE A 66 -2.15 -12.67 -9.21
N LYS A 67 -3.28 -12.52 -9.90
CA LYS A 67 -3.43 -11.51 -10.97
C LYS A 67 -3.34 -10.10 -10.41
N SER A 68 -3.89 -9.85 -9.22
CA SER A 68 -3.80 -8.56 -8.54
C SER A 68 -2.39 -8.31 -8.04
N ILE A 69 -1.70 -9.32 -7.51
CA ILE A 69 -0.28 -9.24 -7.13
C ILE A 69 0.59 -8.86 -8.33
N ASP A 70 0.43 -9.51 -9.48
CA ASP A 70 1.20 -9.22 -10.70
C ASP A 70 1.00 -7.77 -11.16
N LYS A 71 -0.23 -7.25 -11.10
CA LYS A 71 -0.53 -5.83 -11.43
C LYS A 71 0.18 -4.87 -10.49
N VAL A 72 0.19 -5.16 -9.18
CA VAL A 72 0.87 -4.34 -8.16
C VAL A 72 2.37 -4.35 -8.39
N VAL A 73 2.97 -5.53 -8.61
CA VAL A 73 4.41 -5.66 -8.91
C VAL A 73 4.79 -4.88 -10.16
N ALA A 74 4.00 -4.97 -11.23
CA ALA A 74 4.22 -4.21 -12.46
C ALA A 74 4.13 -2.70 -12.22
N ALA A 75 3.15 -2.24 -11.43
CA ALA A 75 3.02 -0.83 -11.07
C ALA A 75 4.19 -0.34 -10.20
N ALA A 76 4.58 -1.11 -9.17
CA ALA A 76 5.69 -0.79 -8.29
C ALA A 76 7.03 -0.68 -9.05
N ARG A 77 7.25 -1.55 -10.04
CA ARG A 77 8.43 -1.45 -10.93
C ARG A 77 8.41 -0.18 -11.77
N ARG A 78 7.24 0.22 -12.29
CA ARG A 78 7.10 1.45 -13.09
C ARG A 78 7.34 2.72 -12.26
N THR A 79 6.86 2.76 -11.01
CA THR A 79 7.10 3.89 -10.10
C THR A 79 8.51 3.89 -9.52
N GLY A 80 9.20 2.74 -9.51
CA GLY A 80 10.52 2.55 -8.94
C GLY A 80 10.51 2.27 -7.43
N ASP A 81 9.35 1.94 -6.88
CA ASP A 81 9.18 1.64 -5.44
C ASP A 81 9.33 0.15 -5.11
N TYR A 82 9.37 -0.74 -6.12
CA TYR A 82 9.36 -2.19 -5.92
C TYR A 82 10.36 -2.70 -4.87
N GLN A 83 11.59 -2.15 -4.83
CA GLN A 83 12.61 -2.59 -3.88
C GLN A 83 12.38 -2.10 -2.43
N LYS A 84 11.44 -1.21 -2.23
CA LYS A 84 11.08 -0.66 -0.92
C LYS A 84 9.83 -1.30 -0.33
N LEU A 85 9.03 -1.98 -1.14
CA LEU A 85 7.82 -2.65 -0.71
C LEU A 85 8.14 -4.05 -0.19
N SER A 86 7.62 -4.37 0.98
CA SER A 86 7.61 -5.70 1.55
C SER A 86 6.58 -6.60 0.85
N GLU A 87 6.59 -7.88 1.16
CA GLU A 87 5.55 -8.82 0.72
C GLU A 87 4.17 -8.41 1.28
N ALA A 88 4.13 -7.95 2.53
CA ALA A 88 2.91 -7.47 3.16
C ALA A 88 2.34 -6.26 2.42
N ASP A 89 3.18 -5.28 2.05
CA ASP A 89 2.78 -4.11 1.28
C ASP A 89 2.17 -4.49 -0.07
N ILE A 90 2.84 -5.36 -0.80
CA ILE A 90 2.35 -5.85 -2.10
C ILE A 90 1.01 -6.57 -1.93
N SER A 91 0.87 -7.41 -0.90
CA SER A 91 -0.33 -8.19 -0.64
C SER A 91 -1.54 -7.31 -0.32
N ILE A 92 -1.37 -6.28 0.52
CA ILE A 92 -2.47 -5.41 0.93
C ILE A 92 -2.93 -4.47 -0.20
N ILE A 93 -1.99 -3.96 -1.01
CA ILE A 93 -2.33 -3.20 -2.22
C ILE A 93 -3.11 -4.09 -3.19
N ALA A 94 -2.68 -5.35 -3.38
CA ALA A 94 -3.34 -6.30 -4.26
C ALA A 94 -4.76 -6.66 -3.77
N LEU A 95 -4.95 -6.84 -2.46
CA LEU A 95 -6.26 -7.08 -1.87
C LEU A 95 -7.21 -5.89 -2.07
N ALA A 96 -6.73 -4.66 -1.84
CA ALA A 96 -7.52 -3.45 -2.08
C ALA A 96 -7.90 -3.30 -3.56
N LEU A 97 -6.98 -3.61 -4.48
CA LEU A 97 -7.24 -3.62 -5.92
C LEU A 97 -8.30 -4.66 -6.31
N GLN A 98 -8.16 -5.88 -5.81
CA GLN A 98 -9.07 -7.01 -6.09
C GLN A 98 -10.49 -6.71 -5.65
N LEU A 99 -10.66 -6.14 -4.45
CA LEU A 99 -11.96 -5.86 -3.86
C LEU A 99 -12.53 -4.49 -4.28
N GLY A 100 -11.74 -3.63 -4.91
CA GLY A 100 -12.17 -2.28 -5.30
C GLY A 100 -12.49 -1.37 -4.12
N ILE A 101 -11.79 -1.51 -3.00
CA ILE A 101 -12.04 -0.81 -1.73
C ILE A 101 -10.93 0.17 -1.37
N VAL A 102 -11.21 1.02 -0.37
CA VAL A 102 -10.26 2.03 0.12
C VAL A 102 -9.12 1.35 0.88
N LEU A 103 -7.89 1.71 0.54
CA LEU A 103 -6.70 1.30 1.29
C LEU A 103 -6.37 2.33 2.37
N ILE A 104 -6.22 1.88 3.61
CA ILE A 104 -5.78 2.70 4.74
C ILE A 104 -4.30 2.45 4.98
N THR A 105 -3.47 3.46 4.72
CA THR A 105 -2.03 3.40 4.96
C THR A 105 -1.45 4.78 5.19
N ASP A 106 -0.43 4.88 6.03
CA ASP A 106 0.43 6.06 6.19
C ASP A 106 1.80 5.89 5.52
N ASP A 107 2.05 4.71 4.94
CA ASP A 107 3.24 4.45 4.16
C ASP A 107 3.16 5.14 2.80
N PHE A 108 4.20 5.95 2.51
CA PHE A 108 4.23 6.74 1.29
C PHE A 108 4.41 5.89 0.03
N GLU A 109 5.26 4.88 0.08
CA GLU A 109 5.56 3.99 -1.03
C GLU A 109 4.34 3.13 -1.38
N VAL A 110 3.65 2.59 -0.37
CA VAL A 110 2.39 1.86 -0.51
C VAL A 110 1.32 2.73 -1.16
N ALA A 111 1.11 3.94 -0.63
CA ALA A 111 0.12 4.87 -1.15
C ALA A 111 0.45 5.34 -2.58
N ASN A 112 1.73 5.53 -2.91
CA ASN A 112 2.17 5.92 -4.25
C ASN A 112 1.82 4.87 -5.31
N VAL A 113 2.10 3.60 -5.03
CA VAL A 113 1.77 2.48 -5.93
C VAL A 113 0.26 2.29 -6.03
N ALA A 114 -0.45 2.33 -4.90
CA ALA A 114 -1.92 2.22 -4.87
C ALA A 114 -2.60 3.32 -5.71
N THR A 115 -2.16 4.57 -5.56
CA THR A 115 -2.68 5.70 -6.35
C THR A 115 -2.41 5.54 -7.84
N THR A 116 -1.24 5.00 -8.23
CA THR A 116 -0.93 4.69 -9.63
C THR A 116 -1.90 3.65 -10.22
N LEU A 117 -2.39 2.74 -9.39
CA LEU A 117 -3.41 1.74 -9.75
C LEU A 117 -4.84 2.27 -9.61
N LYS A 118 -5.03 3.56 -9.29
CA LYS A 118 -6.33 4.21 -9.05
C LYS A 118 -7.09 3.63 -7.85
N ILE A 119 -6.39 3.01 -6.92
CA ILE A 119 -6.97 2.57 -5.66
C ILE A 119 -7.16 3.81 -4.77
N PRO A 120 -8.36 4.04 -4.21
CA PRO A 120 -8.55 5.13 -3.27
C PRO A 120 -7.76 4.87 -1.99
N VAL A 121 -6.97 5.86 -1.57
CA VAL A 121 -6.11 5.76 -0.38
C VAL A 121 -6.55 6.80 0.66
N LYS A 122 -6.56 6.40 1.92
CA LYS A 122 -6.81 7.27 3.07
C LYS A 122 -5.68 7.13 4.08
N SER A 123 -5.05 8.24 4.45
CA SER A 123 -4.10 8.31 5.56
C SER A 123 -4.82 8.53 6.87
N VAL A 124 -4.29 7.97 7.94
CA VAL A 124 -4.80 8.16 9.31
C VAL A 124 -4.11 9.34 9.99
N ALA A 125 -2.79 9.47 9.81
CA ALA A 125 -1.96 10.44 10.52
C ALA A 125 -1.78 11.77 9.76
N SER A 126 -1.92 11.79 8.43
CA SER A 126 -1.65 12.97 7.62
C SER A 126 -2.73 13.24 6.58
N LYS A 127 -2.74 14.45 6.02
CA LYS A 127 -3.50 14.75 4.81
C LYS A 127 -2.99 13.83 3.69
N GLY A 128 -3.86 12.99 3.13
CA GLY A 128 -3.53 11.98 2.13
C GLY A 128 -2.71 12.50 0.95
N ILE A 129 -2.08 11.59 0.21
CA ILE A 129 -1.27 11.90 -0.97
C ILE A 129 -2.16 12.50 -2.05
N THR A 130 -1.87 13.75 -2.43
CA THR A 130 -2.60 14.46 -3.47
C THR A 130 -2.02 14.24 -4.87
N HIS A 131 -0.78 13.73 -4.97
CA HIS A 131 -0.08 13.53 -6.23
C HIS A 131 0.72 12.23 -6.23
N THR A 132 0.65 11.50 -7.33
CA THR A 132 1.49 10.32 -7.54
C THR A 132 2.93 10.73 -7.84
N ARG A 133 3.89 10.07 -7.22
CA ARG A 133 5.32 10.28 -7.48
C ARG A 133 5.87 9.14 -8.33
N ARG A 134 6.58 9.50 -9.37
CA ARG A 134 7.31 8.55 -10.21
C ARG A 134 8.80 8.73 -9.99
N TRP A 135 9.47 7.67 -9.59
CA TRP A 135 10.93 7.69 -9.47
C TRP A 135 11.58 7.62 -10.84
N ILE A 136 12.57 8.49 -11.03
CA ILE A 136 13.42 8.53 -12.21
C ILE A 136 14.88 8.60 -11.79
N ALA A 137 15.75 8.01 -12.59
CA ALA A 137 17.19 8.24 -12.49
C ALA A 137 17.56 9.42 -13.39
N TYR A 138 18.45 10.30 -12.95
CA TYR A 138 18.93 11.42 -13.74
C TYR A 138 20.44 11.57 -13.64
N CYS A 139 21.03 12.04 -14.72
CA CYS A 139 22.45 12.35 -14.78
C CYS A 139 22.68 13.80 -14.33
N SER A 140 23.47 14.00 -13.27
CA SER A 140 23.82 15.34 -12.78
C SER A 140 24.77 16.09 -13.70
N ALA A 141 25.49 15.38 -14.59
CA ALA A 141 26.41 15.98 -15.54
C ALA A 141 25.73 16.48 -16.83
N CYS A 142 24.84 15.65 -17.44
CA CYS A 142 24.20 16.00 -18.71
C CYS A 142 22.70 16.28 -18.60
N GLY A 143 22.11 16.22 -17.38
CA GLY A 143 20.70 16.52 -17.10
C GLY A 143 19.67 15.51 -17.61
N ARG A 144 20.08 14.48 -18.34
CA ARG A 144 19.14 13.51 -18.93
C ARG A 144 18.52 12.59 -17.88
N ALA A 145 17.26 12.24 -18.12
CA ALA A 145 16.49 11.32 -17.28
C ALA A 145 16.44 9.93 -17.92
N PHE A 146 16.43 8.92 -17.06
CA PHE A 146 16.40 7.50 -17.38
C PHE A 146 15.34 6.80 -16.53
N GLY A 147 15.03 5.55 -16.85
CA GLY A 147 14.14 4.72 -16.02
C GLY A 147 14.68 4.55 -14.59
N PRO A 148 13.80 4.25 -13.61
CA PRO A 148 14.12 4.26 -12.18
C PRO A 148 15.25 3.31 -11.78
N ASN A 149 15.49 2.27 -12.55
CA ASN A 149 16.50 1.23 -12.28
C ASN A 149 17.85 1.46 -12.98
N ALA A 150 18.00 2.53 -13.77
CA ALA A 150 19.26 2.83 -14.43
C ALA A 150 20.29 3.31 -13.40
N LYS A 151 21.53 2.78 -13.48
CA LYS A 151 22.63 3.09 -12.55
C LYS A 151 23.64 4.07 -13.14
N GLU A 152 23.85 4.01 -14.46
CA GLU A 152 24.84 4.80 -15.19
C GLU A 152 24.23 5.51 -16.39
N CYS A 153 24.77 6.67 -16.71
CA CYS A 153 24.40 7.44 -17.89
C CYS A 153 25.00 6.79 -19.14
N ARG A 154 24.17 6.38 -20.08
CA ARG A 154 24.61 5.75 -21.33
C ARG A 154 25.38 6.69 -22.26
N LEU A 155 25.39 8.00 -21.97
CA LEU A 155 26.03 9.01 -22.81
C LEU A 155 27.38 9.48 -22.27
N CYS A 156 27.50 9.65 -20.95
CA CYS A 156 28.72 10.18 -20.34
C CYS A 156 29.30 9.30 -19.24
N GLY A 157 28.75 8.10 -19.01
CA GLY A 157 29.24 7.16 -18.00
C GLY A 157 29.07 7.60 -16.53
N ASN A 158 28.47 8.78 -16.30
CA ASN A 158 28.31 9.28 -14.93
C ASN A 158 27.28 8.47 -14.15
N ARG A 159 27.52 8.28 -12.85
CA ARG A 159 26.58 7.60 -11.96
C ARG A 159 25.29 8.40 -11.84
N LEU A 160 24.15 7.75 -12.04
CA LEU A 160 22.84 8.38 -11.98
C LEU A 160 22.39 8.57 -10.53
N ARG A 161 21.67 9.66 -10.30
CA ARG A 161 21.01 9.98 -9.03
C ARG A 161 19.51 9.76 -9.18
N ARG A 162 18.84 9.36 -8.10
CA ARG A 162 17.39 9.20 -8.08
C ARG A 162 16.71 10.51 -7.67
N LYS A 163 15.63 10.85 -8.35
CA LYS A 163 14.67 11.88 -7.94
C LYS A 163 13.26 11.43 -8.30
N TYR A 164 12.25 12.01 -7.65
CA TYR A 164 10.86 11.80 -8.03
C TYR A 164 10.37 12.93 -8.95
N LYS A 165 9.43 12.58 -9.82
CA LYS A 165 8.64 13.52 -10.61
C LYS A 165 7.18 13.34 -10.20
N LEU A 166 6.49 14.45 -9.93
CA LEU A 166 5.04 14.46 -9.69
C LEU A 166 4.32 14.21 -11.02
N ILE A 167 3.28 13.37 -11.00
CA ILE A 167 2.44 13.07 -12.15
C ILE A 167 0.99 13.41 -11.79
#